data_cf2a774fc69549a1fabf214df224198a
#
_entry.id   cf2a774fc69549a1fabf214df224198a
#
_cell.length_a   1.000
_cell.length_b   1.000
_cell.length_c   1.000
_cell.angle_alpha   90.00
_cell.angle_beta   90.00
_cell.angle_gamma   90.00
#
_symmetry.space_group_name_H-M   'P 1'
#
loop_
_entity.id
_entity.type
_entity.pdbx_description
1 polymer ?
#
loop_
_entity_poly.entity_id
_entity_poly.type
_entity_poly.pdbx_seq_one_letter_code
_entity_poly.pdbx_strand_id
1 'polypeptide(L)'
;MTEKQQYLLKLFREIDEMCKKHNLRYVMAGGSLIGVARNEGFIPWDDDVDIYMPRDDWNKLVELSDQVLPPNRAFQCVDVDRSYTNTFPRYASTDTCAIHRHQIIGKDKAGEIIDVLTLDPIPDDDREYEKYRTHLMIYSDLINIAVVYGNRYEVPVHLYLKYLFSSLFLGKERTLKKLEKIMFSYKEEECSRYAMRWGGCPFLFDKDMMFPVKYGRFEGVDVMIPNKVSDYLIWHYGDEWSYIPPHGERESHDAVECHHMNYEEFRKEYMPKLDTFRLRKDAVFRKLYYMATAKRSHRLIRKRQELLGEATAQDLMNRLEQKKVSLEALLEKRDFHTLNQIFGDYFRVQLSADFIGREEFVHIYNFYHPVLIDIKEEVFMAAMLTLLYSEKVSKAYRMLRVREKLQGLSPAMEALLQDILTFRSGACHYEFGENRPAEWEMDQLLEKYPDNPSFLKFKIRFLMERAKKEKHSEEAEEFLSHCLELFPEDGYFLKYKGDLLWLRGKCREALEVYAAVRSKTTNGMTQLELDKFLKEHKMSAMETCKSLVEKGKVQEAVELAALWKELLPEDESIDGYFCQMKLEGLNRPEE
;
A
#
# COMPACT_ATOMS: atom_id res chain seq x y z
N MET A 1 5.25 -17.93 -9.45
CA MET A 1 3.84 -17.93 -8.97
C MET A 1 3.51 -19.25 -8.27
N THR A 2 2.79 -19.16 -7.15
CA THR A 2 2.21 -20.32 -6.47
C THR A 2 1.01 -20.88 -7.28
N GLU A 3 0.54 -22.09 -6.95
CA GLU A 3 -0.66 -22.66 -7.58
C GLU A 3 -1.89 -21.77 -7.37
N LYS A 4 -2.05 -21.22 -6.16
CA LYS A 4 -3.11 -20.25 -5.85
C LYS A 4 -3.01 -18.99 -6.72
N GLN A 5 -1.83 -18.38 -6.83
CA GLN A 5 -1.62 -17.20 -7.69
C GLN A 5 -1.93 -17.49 -9.16
N GLN A 6 -1.61 -18.68 -9.67
CA GLN A 6 -1.98 -19.08 -11.03
C GLN A 6 -3.51 -19.15 -11.20
N TYR A 7 -4.22 -19.67 -10.20
CA TYR A 7 -5.67 -19.74 -10.22
C TYR A 7 -6.32 -18.35 -10.13
N LEU A 8 -5.82 -17.51 -9.23
CA LEU A 8 -6.27 -16.11 -9.09
C LEU A 8 -6.01 -15.30 -10.37
N LEU A 9 -4.86 -15.49 -11.01
CA LEU A 9 -4.57 -14.85 -12.29
C LEU A 9 -5.56 -15.26 -13.38
N LYS A 10 -5.99 -16.53 -13.41
CA LYS A 10 -7.03 -16.99 -14.32
C LYS A 10 -8.35 -16.27 -14.07
N LEU A 11 -8.81 -16.21 -12.82
CA LEU A 11 -10.04 -15.48 -12.44
C LEU A 11 -9.92 -13.99 -12.79
N PHE A 12 -8.78 -13.39 -12.53
CA PHE A 12 -8.55 -11.98 -12.83
C PHE A 12 -8.58 -11.71 -14.35
N ARG A 13 -7.97 -12.56 -15.17
CA ARG A 13 -8.06 -12.44 -16.64
C ARG A 13 -9.47 -12.52 -17.15
N GLU A 14 -10.29 -13.41 -16.59
CA GLU A 14 -11.71 -13.54 -16.95
C GLU A 14 -12.48 -12.22 -16.72
N ILE A 15 -12.30 -11.57 -15.54
CA ILE A 15 -12.99 -10.30 -15.24
C ILE A 15 -12.40 -9.12 -16.03
N ASP A 16 -11.08 -9.09 -16.23
CA ASP A 16 -10.41 -8.07 -17.06
C ASP A 16 -10.91 -8.10 -18.51
N GLU A 17 -11.02 -9.29 -19.11
CA GLU A 17 -11.56 -9.48 -20.46
C GLU A 17 -13.03 -9.02 -20.55
N MET A 18 -13.85 -9.35 -19.55
CA MET A 18 -15.23 -8.84 -19.47
C MET A 18 -15.28 -7.32 -19.44
N CYS A 19 -14.44 -6.70 -18.60
CA CYS A 19 -14.37 -5.24 -18.49
C CYS A 19 -13.92 -4.59 -19.79
N LYS A 20 -12.86 -5.08 -20.42
CA LYS A 20 -12.35 -4.57 -21.69
C LYS A 20 -13.38 -4.71 -22.82
N LYS A 21 -14.02 -5.87 -22.92
CA LYS A 21 -15.04 -6.15 -23.95
C LYS A 21 -16.26 -5.22 -23.87
N HIS A 22 -16.66 -4.85 -22.65
CA HIS A 22 -17.86 -4.05 -22.42
C HIS A 22 -17.54 -2.59 -22.05
N ASN A 23 -16.27 -2.17 -22.20
CA ASN A 23 -15.80 -0.83 -21.90
C ASN A 23 -16.16 -0.38 -20.48
N LEU A 24 -15.91 -1.28 -19.51
CA LEU A 24 -16.10 -1.04 -18.08
C LEU A 24 -14.78 -0.68 -17.43
N ARG A 25 -14.81 0.29 -16.52
CA ARG A 25 -13.63 0.76 -15.81
C ARG A 25 -13.41 -0.04 -14.52
N TYR A 26 -12.18 -0.39 -14.28
CA TYR A 26 -11.70 -0.83 -12.98
C TYR A 26 -10.30 -0.26 -12.75
N VAL A 27 -9.76 -0.37 -11.55
CA VAL A 27 -8.34 -0.14 -11.27
C VAL A 27 -7.85 -1.18 -10.27
N MET A 28 -6.60 -1.63 -10.44
CA MET A 28 -5.95 -2.48 -9.44
C MET A 28 -5.90 -1.76 -8.09
N ALA A 29 -6.08 -2.50 -7.01
CA ALA A 29 -6.21 -1.96 -5.66
C ALA A 29 -5.31 -2.69 -4.66
N GLY A 30 -5.20 -2.18 -3.46
CA GLY A 30 -4.56 -2.87 -2.34
C GLY A 30 -3.15 -3.38 -2.64
N GLY A 31 -2.85 -4.57 -2.15
CA GLY A 31 -1.60 -5.31 -2.39
C GLY A 31 -1.37 -5.58 -3.87
N SER A 32 -2.44 -5.84 -4.62
CA SER A 32 -2.35 -6.08 -6.07
C SER A 32 -1.79 -4.88 -6.84
N LEU A 33 -2.08 -3.63 -6.42
CA LEU A 33 -1.47 -2.45 -7.03
C LEU A 33 0.00 -2.28 -6.62
N ILE A 34 0.39 -2.63 -5.39
CA ILE A 34 1.81 -2.73 -5.02
C ILE A 34 2.50 -3.74 -5.95
N GLY A 35 1.85 -4.88 -6.21
CA GLY A 35 2.34 -5.90 -7.13
C GLY A 35 2.59 -5.35 -8.53
N VAL A 36 1.65 -4.58 -9.10
CA VAL A 36 1.84 -3.89 -10.39
C VAL A 36 3.03 -2.92 -10.33
N ALA A 37 3.05 -2.04 -9.33
CA ALA A 37 4.05 -0.97 -9.25
C ALA A 37 5.46 -1.49 -8.97
N ARG A 38 5.57 -2.63 -8.28
CA ARG A 38 6.81 -3.14 -7.71
C ARG A 38 7.36 -4.36 -8.43
N ASN A 39 6.49 -5.29 -8.78
CA ASN A 39 6.86 -6.62 -9.25
C ASN A 39 6.45 -6.89 -10.70
N GLU A 40 5.67 -6.02 -11.33
CA GLU A 40 4.95 -6.27 -12.60
C GLU A 40 4.10 -7.56 -12.54
N GLY A 41 3.65 -7.94 -11.33
CA GLY A 41 2.93 -9.17 -11.05
C GLY A 41 2.55 -9.26 -9.57
N PHE A 42 2.32 -10.46 -9.06
CA PHE A 42 2.04 -10.65 -7.65
C PHE A 42 3.20 -10.22 -6.75
N ILE A 43 2.88 -9.70 -5.57
CA ILE A 43 3.81 -9.76 -4.46
C ILE A 43 4.08 -11.26 -4.19
N PRO A 44 5.35 -11.72 -4.04
CA PRO A 44 5.66 -13.16 -4.02
C PRO A 44 4.89 -14.00 -2.99
N TRP A 45 4.46 -13.39 -1.89
CA TRP A 45 3.70 -14.05 -0.81
C TRP A 45 2.23 -13.64 -0.74
N ASP A 46 1.74 -12.84 -1.70
CA ASP A 46 0.35 -12.41 -1.77
C ASP A 46 -0.56 -13.55 -2.22
N ASP A 47 -1.76 -13.58 -1.69
CA ASP A 47 -2.71 -14.67 -1.86
C ASP A 47 -4.13 -14.20 -2.21
N ASP A 48 -4.26 -12.95 -2.67
CA ASP A 48 -5.51 -12.37 -3.17
C ASP A 48 -5.29 -11.45 -4.38
N VAL A 49 -6.38 -10.98 -4.98
CA VAL A 49 -6.40 -9.92 -5.99
C VAL A 49 -7.57 -9.00 -5.72
N ASP A 50 -7.26 -7.71 -5.59
CA ASP A 50 -8.21 -6.65 -5.35
C ASP A 50 -8.34 -5.71 -6.55
N ILE A 51 -9.56 -5.33 -6.89
CA ILE A 51 -9.84 -4.26 -7.83
C ILE A 51 -10.86 -3.27 -7.28
N TYR A 52 -10.70 -1.99 -7.61
CA TYR A 52 -11.76 -1.00 -7.44
C TYR A 52 -12.54 -0.86 -8.74
N MET A 53 -13.87 -0.74 -8.62
CA MET A 53 -14.75 -0.54 -9.77
C MET A 53 -15.81 0.52 -9.45
N PRO A 54 -16.04 1.53 -10.31
CA PRO A 54 -17.16 2.45 -10.14
C PRO A 54 -18.49 1.70 -10.03
N ARG A 55 -19.38 2.19 -9.16
CA ARG A 55 -20.70 1.54 -8.92
C ARG A 55 -21.48 1.28 -10.20
N ASP A 56 -21.51 2.23 -11.11
CA ASP A 56 -22.26 2.09 -12.34
C ASP A 56 -21.67 1.05 -13.29
N ASP A 57 -20.33 0.93 -13.31
CA ASP A 57 -19.66 -0.10 -14.11
C ASP A 57 -19.89 -1.50 -13.52
N TRP A 58 -19.86 -1.64 -12.18
CA TRP A 58 -20.25 -2.88 -11.51
C TRP A 58 -21.70 -3.28 -11.80
N ASN A 59 -22.64 -2.34 -11.69
CA ASN A 59 -24.05 -2.61 -11.96
C ASN A 59 -24.25 -3.10 -13.38
N LYS A 60 -23.62 -2.47 -14.37
CA LYS A 60 -23.64 -2.92 -15.78
C LYS A 60 -23.06 -4.32 -15.94
N LEU A 61 -21.94 -4.63 -15.26
CA LEU A 61 -21.33 -5.96 -15.31
C LEU A 61 -22.28 -7.03 -14.76
N VAL A 62 -22.99 -6.73 -13.66
CA VAL A 62 -24.00 -7.63 -13.07
C VAL A 62 -25.20 -7.80 -13.99
N GLU A 63 -25.68 -6.74 -14.66
CA GLU A 63 -26.78 -6.83 -15.65
C GLU A 63 -26.42 -7.73 -16.85
N LEU A 64 -25.14 -7.80 -17.18
CA LEU A 64 -24.64 -8.66 -18.26
C LEU A 64 -24.34 -10.09 -17.80
N SER A 65 -24.58 -10.46 -16.54
CA SER A 65 -24.13 -11.73 -15.94
C SER A 65 -24.48 -12.97 -16.76
N ASP A 66 -25.71 -13.05 -17.26
CA ASP A 66 -26.19 -14.20 -18.09
C ASP A 66 -25.45 -14.33 -19.44
N GLN A 67 -24.79 -13.25 -19.89
CA GLN A 67 -24.08 -13.21 -21.17
C GLN A 67 -22.57 -13.39 -21.02
N VAL A 68 -22.00 -12.99 -19.87
CA VAL A 68 -20.56 -12.89 -19.68
C VAL A 68 -19.98 -13.93 -18.72
N LEU A 69 -20.76 -14.47 -17.79
CA LEU A 69 -20.25 -15.40 -16.79
C LEU A 69 -19.85 -16.75 -17.41
N PRO A 70 -18.58 -17.18 -17.24
CA PRO A 70 -18.20 -18.53 -17.58
C PRO A 70 -18.90 -19.56 -16.68
N PRO A 71 -18.96 -20.84 -17.09
CA PRO A 71 -19.39 -21.91 -16.20
C PRO A 71 -18.59 -21.93 -14.92
N ASN A 72 -19.24 -22.25 -13.80
CA ASN A 72 -18.62 -22.33 -12.47
C ASN A 72 -18.08 -20.99 -11.96
N ARG A 73 -18.70 -19.88 -12.37
CA ARG A 73 -18.41 -18.54 -11.87
C ARG A 73 -19.68 -17.87 -11.36
N ALA A 74 -19.51 -16.93 -10.43
CA ALA A 74 -20.62 -16.15 -9.90
C ALA A 74 -20.18 -14.75 -9.51
N PHE A 75 -21.02 -13.76 -9.80
CA PHE A 75 -20.95 -12.48 -9.09
C PHE A 75 -21.66 -12.62 -7.76
N GLN A 76 -20.98 -12.25 -6.69
CA GLN A 76 -21.53 -12.27 -5.34
C GLN A 76 -21.63 -10.85 -4.80
N CYS A 77 -22.85 -10.42 -4.53
CA CYS A 77 -23.15 -9.15 -3.88
C CYS A 77 -24.55 -9.20 -3.28
N VAL A 78 -24.87 -8.23 -2.44
CA VAL A 78 -26.19 -8.14 -1.78
C VAL A 78 -27.34 -7.96 -2.79
N ASP A 79 -27.06 -7.38 -3.95
CA ASP A 79 -28.07 -7.17 -5.00
C ASP A 79 -28.42 -8.47 -5.73
N VAL A 80 -27.45 -9.35 -5.92
CA VAL A 80 -27.64 -10.68 -6.54
C VAL A 80 -28.18 -11.68 -5.52
N ASP A 81 -27.65 -11.69 -4.29
CA ASP A 81 -28.09 -12.57 -3.21
C ASP A 81 -28.23 -11.80 -1.91
N ARG A 82 -29.46 -11.60 -1.45
CA ARG A 82 -29.77 -10.89 -0.19
C ARG A 82 -29.32 -11.64 1.08
N SER A 83 -28.88 -12.88 0.93
CA SER A 83 -28.22 -13.63 2.01
C SER A 83 -26.72 -13.40 2.10
N TYR A 84 -26.14 -12.73 1.11
CA TYR A 84 -24.73 -12.37 1.07
C TYR A 84 -24.36 -11.52 2.31
N THR A 85 -23.23 -11.81 2.93
CA THR A 85 -22.86 -11.23 4.22
C THR A 85 -21.70 -10.25 4.15
N ASN A 86 -21.08 -10.11 2.99
CA ASN A 86 -20.00 -9.13 2.81
C ASN A 86 -20.54 -7.77 2.32
N THR A 87 -19.81 -6.70 2.59
CA THR A 87 -20.21 -5.33 2.26
C THR A 87 -19.79 -4.90 0.86
N PHE A 88 -18.88 -5.63 0.24
CA PHE A 88 -18.41 -5.39 -1.12
C PHE A 88 -18.58 -6.63 -1.99
N PRO A 89 -18.77 -6.44 -3.29
CA PRO A 89 -18.92 -7.51 -4.25
C PRO A 89 -17.68 -8.39 -4.44
N ARG A 90 -17.89 -9.55 -5.06
CA ARG A 90 -16.85 -10.51 -5.44
C ARG A 90 -17.14 -11.14 -6.78
N TYR A 91 -16.10 -11.43 -7.53
CA TYR A 91 -16.12 -12.39 -8.61
C TYR A 91 -15.55 -13.70 -8.09
N ALA A 92 -16.34 -14.76 -8.09
CA ALA A 92 -16.03 -15.98 -7.37
C ALA A 92 -16.06 -17.22 -8.26
N SER A 93 -15.15 -18.15 -7.97
CA SER A 93 -15.25 -19.54 -8.39
C SER A 93 -16.34 -20.26 -7.59
N THR A 94 -17.06 -21.17 -8.23
CA THR A 94 -18.03 -22.05 -7.56
C THR A 94 -17.59 -23.52 -7.55
N ASP A 95 -16.45 -23.82 -8.14
CA ASP A 95 -15.86 -25.15 -8.22
C ASP A 95 -14.72 -25.38 -7.21
N THR A 96 -14.40 -24.38 -6.39
CA THR A 96 -13.45 -24.45 -5.29
C THR A 96 -14.12 -24.11 -3.96
N CYS A 97 -13.42 -24.35 -2.84
CA CYS A 97 -13.82 -23.94 -1.51
C CYS A 97 -12.66 -23.19 -0.84
N ALA A 98 -12.86 -21.91 -0.52
CA ALA A 98 -11.94 -21.09 0.25
C ALA A 98 -12.74 -20.32 1.31
N ILE A 99 -12.49 -20.59 2.60
CA ILE A 99 -13.35 -20.10 3.69
C ILE A 99 -12.52 -19.23 4.62
N HIS A 100 -12.85 -17.96 4.67
CA HIS A 100 -12.34 -17.05 5.70
C HIS A 100 -13.12 -17.20 7.01
N ARG A 101 -12.50 -16.94 8.16
CA ARG A 101 -13.11 -17.08 9.49
C ARG A 101 -14.47 -16.38 9.62
N HIS A 102 -14.63 -15.21 9.04
CA HIS A 102 -15.89 -14.46 9.11
C HIS A 102 -17.02 -15.06 8.25
N GLN A 103 -16.70 -15.89 7.24
CA GLN A 103 -17.68 -16.52 6.35
C GLN A 103 -18.31 -17.78 6.95
N ILE A 104 -17.73 -18.35 8.02
CA ILE A 104 -18.26 -19.55 8.68
C ILE A 104 -19.71 -19.36 9.14
N ILE A 105 -20.11 -18.12 9.50
CA ILE A 105 -21.45 -17.81 9.98
C ILE A 105 -22.37 -17.36 8.82
N GLY A 106 -21.79 -17.02 7.68
CA GLY A 106 -22.50 -16.55 6.48
C GLY A 106 -23.14 -17.69 5.67
N LYS A 107 -23.84 -17.28 4.63
CA LYS A 107 -24.37 -18.19 3.59
C LYS A 107 -23.67 -17.94 2.24
N ASP A 108 -22.58 -17.16 2.27
CA ASP A 108 -21.83 -16.79 1.08
C ASP A 108 -21.25 -18.03 0.43
N LYS A 109 -21.24 -18.06 -0.89
CA LYS A 109 -20.52 -19.09 -1.64
C LYS A 109 -19.04 -18.76 -1.53
N ALA A 110 -18.28 -19.62 -0.86
CA ALA A 110 -16.88 -19.38 -0.55
C ALA A 110 -15.99 -20.27 -1.43
N GLY A 111 -15.68 -19.80 -2.64
CA GLY A 111 -14.61 -20.31 -3.49
C GLY A 111 -13.47 -19.31 -3.57
N GLU A 112 -12.49 -19.56 -4.42
CA GLU A 112 -11.47 -18.58 -4.77
C GLU A 112 -12.13 -17.34 -5.41
N ILE A 113 -11.64 -16.17 -5.08
CA ILE A 113 -12.32 -14.90 -5.35
C ILE A 113 -11.37 -13.83 -5.89
N ILE A 114 -11.95 -12.90 -6.65
CA ILE A 114 -11.42 -11.55 -6.86
C ILE A 114 -12.32 -10.60 -6.09
N ASP A 115 -11.75 -9.83 -5.16
CA ASP A 115 -12.51 -8.82 -4.44
C ASP A 115 -12.74 -7.60 -5.33
N VAL A 116 -14.03 -7.25 -5.53
CA VAL A 116 -14.45 -6.11 -6.33
C VAL A 116 -14.98 -5.04 -5.41
N LEU A 117 -14.12 -4.13 -5.04
CA LEU A 117 -14.39 -3.05 -4.11
C LEU A 117 -15.05 -1.88 -4.86
N THR A 118 -16.36 -1.73 -4.72
CA THR A 118 -17.08 -0.69 -5.46
C THR A 118 -16.78 0.71 -4.94
N LEU A 119 -16.53 1.62 -5.88
CA LEU A 119 -16.40 3.05 -5.66
C LEU A 119 -17.76 3.72 -5.82
N ASP A 120 -18.35 4.12 -4.71
CA ASP A 120 -19.64 4.80 -4.66
C ASP A 120 -19.42 6.33 -4.68
N PRO A 121 -20.03 7.08 -5.60
CA PRO A 121 -19.98 8.54 -5.55
C PRO A 121 -20.65 9.05 -4.28
N ILE A 122 -20.03 10.01 -3.61
CA ILE A 122 -20.51 10.55 -2.33
C ILE A 122 -20.66 12.07 -2.39
N PRO A 123 -21.59 12.63 -1.61
CA PRO A 123 -21.80 14.07 -1.61
C PRO A 123 -20.58 14.83 -1.06
N ASP A 124 -20.32 16.00 -1.63
CA ASP A 124 -19.25 16.91 -1.19
C ASP A 124 -19.67 17.72 0.05
N ASP A 125 -20.98 17.90 0.29
CA ASP A 125 -21.51 18.55 1.49
C ASP A 125 -21.35 17.66 2.73
N ASP A 126 -20.75 18.19 3.79
CA ASP A 126 -20.42 17.43 5.00
C ASP A 126 -21.67 16.87 5.73
N ARG A 127 -22.82 17.57 5.68
CA ARG A 127 -24.05 17.10 6.34
C ARG A 127 -24.67 15.95 5.57
N GLU A 128 -24.69 16.03 4.25
CA GLU A 128 -25.18 14.95 3.40
C GLU A 128 -24.22 13.75 3.48
N TYR A 129 -22.90 13.98 3.54
CA TYR A 129 -21.93 12.92 3.76
C TYR A 129 -22.13 12.22 5.12
N GLU A 130 -22.37 12.93 6.21
CA GLU A 130 -22.67 12.32 7.53
C GLU A 130 -23.96 11.48 7.51
N LYS A 131 -24.96 11.91 6.75
CA LYS A 131 -26.16 11.08 6.53
C LYS A 131 -25.82 9.81 5.73
N TYR A 132 -25.08 9.94 4.64
CA TYR A 132 -24.61 8.81 3.86
C TYR A 132 -23.86 7.83 4.76
N ARG A 133 -22.85 8.29 5.48
CA ARG A 133 -22.02 7.49 6.39
C ARG A 133 -22.84 6.75 7.44
N THR A 134 -23.77 7.44 8.08
CA THR A 134 -24.66 6.85 9.09
C THR A 134 -25.52 5.72 8.50
N HIS A 135 -26.09 5.93 7.31
CA HIS A 135 -26.90 4.92 6.64
C HIS A 135 -26.06 3.73 6.17
N LEU A 136 -24.84 4.00 5.68
CA LEU A 136 -23.88 2.96 5.30
C LEU A 136 -23.53 2.05 6.48
N MET A 137 -23.26 2.62 7.64
CA MET A 137 -22.97 1.84 8.86
C MET A 137 -24.14 0.95 9.24
N ILE A 138 -25.37 1.47 9.22
CA ILE A 138 -26.58 0.68 9.49
C ILE A 138 -26.77 -0.42 8.43
N TYR A 139 -26.58 -0.09 7.16
CA TYR A 139 -26.69 -1.02 6.06
C TYR A 139 -25.72 -2.21 6.21
N SER A 140 -24.45 -1.91 6.45
CA SER A 140 -23.40 -2.91 6.65
C SER A 140 -23.70 -3.82 7.84
N ASP A 141 -24.23 -3.25 8.91
CA ASP A 141 -24.65 -4.00 10.09
C ASP A 141 -25.83 -4.94 9.83
N LEU A 142 -26.82 -4.49 9.07
CA LEU A 142 -27.97 -5.30 8.72
C LEU A 142 -27.61 -6.42 7.74
N ILE A 143 -26.63 -6.19 6.86
CA ILE A 143 -26.09 -7.24 5.99
C ILE A 143 -25.44 -8.33 6.83
N ASN A 144 -24.56 -7.95 7.74
CA ASN A 144 -23.74 -8.86 8.51
C ASN A 144 -23.88 -8.63 10.02
N ILE A 145 -25.07 -8.92 10.55
CA ILE A 145 -25.38 -8.75 11.97
C ILE A 145 -24.48 -9.61 12.89
N ALA A 146 -23.91 -10.67 12.34
CA ALA A 146 -23.08 -11.62 13.09
C ALA A 146 -21.60 -11.20 13.15
N VAL A 147 -21.14 -10.29 12.30
CA VAL A 147 -19.78 -9.79 12.32
C VAL A 147 -19.74 -8.48 13.10
N VAL A 148 -19.10 -8.52 14.25
CA VAL A 148 -18.81 -7.32 15.04
C VAL A 148 -17.51 -6.74 14.47
N TYR A 149 -17.63 -5.86 13.50
CA TYR A 149 -16.51 -5.03 13.08
C TYR A 149 -16.23 -4.04 14.21
N GLY A 150 -15.35 -4.39 15.12
CA GLY A 150 -14.72 -3.54 16.12
C GLY A 150 -15.48 -2.27 16.61
N ASN A 151 -14.81 -1.40 17.25
CA ASN A 151 -15.30 -0.21 17.96
C ASN A 151 -15.89 0.93 17.08
N ARG A 152 -16.68 0.66 16.07
CA ARG A 152 -16.97 1.57 14.95
C ARG A 152 -18.34 2.24 14.96
N TYR A 153 -19.10 2.17 16.06
CA TYR A 153 -20.49 2.59 15.99
C TYR A 153 -20.75 3.95 16.67
N GLU A 154 -20.77 4.99 15.83
CA GLU A 154 -21.34 6.29 16.21
C GLU A 154 -22.76 6.49 15.68
N VAL A 155 -23.39 5.43 15.23
CA VAL A 155 -24.79 5.50 14.79
C VAL A 155 -25.68 5.85 15.98
N PRO A 156 -26.55 6.86 15.87
CA PRO A 156 -27.52 7.15 16.89
C PRO A 156 -28.38 5.91 17.18
N VAL A 157 -28.41 5.48 18.45
CA VAL A 157 -29.10 4.23 18.88
C VAL A 157 -30.55 4.18 18.41
N HIS A 158 -31.28 5.29 18.49
CA HIS A 158 -32.69 5.36 18.05
C HIS A 158 -32.82 5.10 16.53
N LEU A 159 -31.89 5.58 15.73
CA LEU A 159 -31.89 5.37 14.28
C LEU A 159 -31.54 3.93 13.95
N TYR A 160 -30.55 3.37 14.62
CA TYR A 160 -30.21 1.95 14.47
C TYR A 160 -31.39 1.05 14.83
N LEU A 161 -32.01 1.26 15.98
CA LEU A 161 -33.19 0.49 16.44
C LEU A 161 -34.35 0.61 15.43
N LYS A 162 -34.61 1.82 14.88
CA LYS A 162 -35.60 2.02 13.84
C LYS A 162 -35.40 1.09 12.64
N TYR A 163 -34.18 1.01 12.12
CA TYR A 163 -33.88 0.15 10.97
C TYR A 163 -33.79 -1.32 11.34
N LEU A 164 -33.33 -1.65 12.56
CA LEU A 164 -33.34 -3.02 13.05
C LEU A 164 -34.81 -3.54 13.17
N PHE A 165 -35.70 -2.78 13.78
CA PHE A 165 -37.12 -3.13 13.84
C PHE A 165 -37.76 -3.17 12.46
N SER A 166 -37.45 -2.22 11.59
CA SER A 166 -37.88 -2.27 10.18
C SER A 166 -37.46 -3.58 9.50
N SER A 167 -36.21 -4.01 9.71
CA SER A 167 -35.70 -5.28 9.18
C SER A 167 -36.44 -6.50 9.73
N LEU A 168 -36.79 -6.48 11.03
CA LEU A 168 -37.50 -7.58 11.66
C LEU A 168 -38.99 -7.65 11.28
N PHE A 169 -39.68 -6.52 11.18
CA PHE A 169 -41.12 -6.47 10.96
C PHE A 169 -41.53 -6.29 9.50
N LEU A 170 -40.77 -5.52 8.73
CA LEU A 170 -41.04 -5.27 7.28
C LEU A 170 -40.20 -6.13 6.34
N GLY A 171 -39.24 -6.86 6.90
CA GLY A 171 -38.31 -7.70 6.18
C GLY A 171 -36.99 -7.01 5.84
N LYS A 172 -35.91 -7.80 5.91
CA LYS A 172 -34.53 -7.35 5.63
C LYS A 172 -34.39 -6.72 4.25
N GLU A 173 -34.93 -7.37 3.23
CA GLU A 173 -34.81 -6.90 1.84
C GLU A 173 -35.40 -5.50 1.62
N ARG A 174 -36.63 -5.26 2.09
CA ARG A 174 -37.28 -3.94 1.97
C ARG A 174 -36.49 -2.85 2.70
N THR A 175 -35.93 -3.20 3.85
CA THR A 175 -35.14 -2.25 4.66
C THR A 175 -33.82 -1.93 3.97
N LEU A 176 -33.13 -2.91 3.40
CA LEU A 176 -31.89 -2.69 2.64
C LEU A 176 -32.15 -1.83 1.40
N LYS A 177 -33.20 -2.14 0.58
CA LYS A 177 -33.57 -1.32 -0.59
C LYS A 177 -33.86 0.14 -0.22
N LYS A 178 -34.44 0.39 0.95
CA LYS A 178 -34.67 1.75 1.43
C LYS A 178 -33.35 2.48 1.77
N LEU A 179 -32.39 1.79 2.37
CA LEU A 179 -31.07 2.34 2.67
C LEU A 179 -30.27 2.57 1.38
N GLU A 180 -30.29 1.61 0.45
CA GLU A 180 -29.66 1.69 -0.86
C GLU A 180 -30.14 2.91 -1.64
N LYS A 181 -31.46 3.18 -1.65
CA LYS A 181 -32.03 4.36 -2.31
C LYS A 181 -31.49 5.68 -1.75
N ILE A 182 -31.10 5.73 -0.48
CA ILE A 182 -30.49 6.91 0.15
C ILE A 182 -29.01 6.99 -0.21
N MET A 183 -28.30 5.85 -0.12
CA MET A 183 -26.85 5.80 -0.27
C MET A 183 -26.40 5.93 -1.74
N PHE A 184 -27.17 5.35 -2.67
CA PHE A 184 -26.82 5.33 -4.10
C PHE A 184 -27.62 6.33 -4.93
N SER A 185 -28.07 7.43 -4.31
CA SER A 185 -28.78 8.51 -5.02
C SER A 185 -27.85 9.52 -5.71
N TYR A 186 -26.58 9.49 -5.37
CA TYR A 186 -25.60 10.45 -5.88
C TYR A 186 -25.04 9.98 -7.22
N LYS A 187 -24.90 10.93 -8.17
CA LYS A 187 -24.35 10.63 -9.50
C LYS A 187 -22.87 10.97 -9.57
N GLU A 188 -22.15 10.19 -10.33
CA GLU A 188 -20.71 10.37 -10.50
C GLU A 188 -20.33 11.77 -10.99
N GLU A 189 -21.15 12.36 -11.88
CA GLU A 189 -20.88 13.68 -12.44
C GLU A 189 -21.05 14.83 -11.43
N GLU A 190 -21.80 14.60 -10.37
CA GLU A 190 -22.16 15.60 -9.36
C GLU A 190 -21.24 15.56 -8.13
N CYS A 191 -20.29 14.59 -8.08
CA CYS A 191 -19.44 14.34 -6.93
C CYS A 191 -17.97 14.47 -7.30
N SER A 192 -17.16 15.01 -6.39
CA SER A 192 -15.70 15.09 -6.52
C SER A 192 -14.98 13.91 -5.88
N ARG A 193 -15.70 13.10 -5.07
CA ARG A 193 -15.13 12.02 -4.26
C ARG A 193 -15.89 10.71 -4.43
N TYR A 194 -15.17 9.63 -4.16
CA TYR A 194 -15.73 8.29 -4.01
C TYR A 194 -15.56 7.79 -2.58
N ALA A 195 -16.46 6.88 -2.19
CA ALA A 195 -16.27 6.03 -1.02
C ALA A 195 -16.20 4.57 -1.43
N MET A 196 -15.20 3.85 -0.94
CA MET A 196 -15.16 2.39 -0.96
C MET A 196 -15.62 1.87 0.39
N ARG A 197 -16.40 0.82 0.39
CA ARG A 197 -16.98 0.24 1.61
C ARG A 197 -16.18 -0.95 2.09
N TRP A 198 -15.58 -0.80 3.25
CA TRP A 198 -14.95 -1.91 3.96
C TRP A 198 -15.60 -2.08 5.33
N GLY A 199 -16.36 -3.15 5.50
CA GLY A 199 -16.93 -3.48 6.82
C GLY A 199 -17.77 -2.40 7.48
N GLY A 200 -18.46 -1.55 6.73
CA GLY A 200 -19.28 -0.45 7.25
C GLY A 200 -18.53 0.88 7.38
N CYS A 201 -17.29 0.91 7.04
CA CYS A 201 -16.48 2.12 7.05
C CYS A 201 -16.16 2.55 5.62
N PRO A 202 -16.43 3.80 5.24
CA PRO A 202 -16.05 4.32 3.94
C PRO A 202 -14.57 4.71 3.94
N PHE A 203 -13.83 4.26 2.94
CA PHE A 203 -12.54 4.81 2.56
C PHE A 203 -12.80 5.86 1.49
N LEU A 204 -12.28 7.06 1.67
CA LEU A 204 -12.57 8.19 0.81
C LEU A 204 -11.42 8.43 -0.17
N PHE A 205 -11.78 8.63 -1.43
CA PHE A 205 -10.82 8.93 -2.50
C PHE A 205 -11.28 10.16 -3.28
N ASP A 206 -10.36 11.01 -3.61
CA ASP A 206 -10.61 12.02 -4.63
C ASP A 206 -10.79 11.33 -5.99
N LYS A 207 -11.76 11.79 -6.76
CA LYS A 207 -12.10 11.19 -8.05
C LYS A 207 -10.92 11.20 -9.01
N ASP A 208 -10.12 12.26 -9.02
CA ASP A 208 -8.96 12.42 -9.86
C ASP A 208 -7.76 11.54 -9.44
N MET A 209 -7.76 10.99 -8.22
CA MET A 209 -6.79 9.98 -7.80
C MET A 209 -7.01 8.67 -8.56
N MET A 210 -8.26 8.31 -8.85
CA MET A 210 -8.62 7.06 -9.47
C MET A 210 -8.72 7.15 -11.00
N PHE A 211 -9.28 8.24 -11.53
CA PHE A 211 -9.61 8.41 -12.95
C PHE A 211 -9.07 9.72 -13.53
N PRO A 212 -8.74 9.75 -14.86
CA PRO A 212 -8.83 8.67 -15.83
C PRO A 212 -7.86 7.53 -15.52
N VAL A 213 -8.20 6.29 -15.92
CA VAL A 213 -7.32 5.13 -15.72
C VAL A 213 -6.01 5.28 -16.50
N LYS A 214 -4.94 4.77 -15.93
CA LYS A 214 -3.67 4.47 -16.60
C LYS A 214 -3.54 2.96 -16.81
N TYR A 215 -2.46 2.52 -17.42
CA TYR A 215 -2.19 1.10 -17.65
C TYR A 215 -0.84 0.72 -17.06
N GLY A 216 -0.80 -0.46 -16.45
CA GLY A 216 0.39 -1.10 -15.91
C GLY A 216 0.48 -2.55 -16.36
N ARG A 217 1.52 -3.26 -15.94
CA ARG A 217 1.71 -4.70 -16.25
C ARG A 217 1.49 -5.53 -14.99
N PHE A 218 0.73 -6.63 -15.14
CA PHE A 218 0.52 -7.61 -14.07
C PHE A 218 0.57 -9.02 -14.66
N GLU A 219 1.60 -9.80 -14.34
CA GLU A 219 1.83 -11.15 -14.88
C GLU A 219 1.66 -11.23 -16.42
N GLY A 220 2.25 -10.25 -17.11
CA GLY A 220 2.21 -10.16 -18.56
C GLY A 220 0.89 -9.62 -19.16
N VAL A 221 -0.08 -9.24 -18.33
CA VAL A 221 -1.35 -8.63 -18.75
C VAL A 221 -1.27 -7.11 -18.58
N ASP A 222 -1.77 -6.35 -19.56
CA ASP A 222 -1.97 -4.91 -19.42
C ASP A 222 -3.25 -4.68 -18.61
N VAL A 223 -3.11 -4.04 -17.44
CA VAL A 223 -4.18 -3.84 -16.46
C VAL A 223 -4.46 -2.37 -16.22
N MET A 224 -5.70 -2.03 -15.86
CA MET A 224 -6.06 -0.66 -15.50
C MET A 224 -5.56 -0.35 -14.09
N ILE A 225 -4.92 0.81 -13.92
CA ILE A 225 -4.39 1.30 -12.65
C ILE A 225 -4.90 2.71 -12.36
N PRO A 226 -4.88 3.17 -11.09
CA PRO A 226 -5.26 4.53 -10.72
C PRO A 226 -4.48 5.59 -11.48
N ASN A 227 -5.09 6.75 -11.65
CA ASN A 227 -4.43 7.92 -12.26
C ASN A 227 -3.18 8.33 -11.45
N LYS A 228 -3.29 8.38 -10.12
CA LYS A 228 -2.22 8.81 -9.21
C LYS A 228 -1.76 7.64 -8.34
N VAL A 229 -1.01 6.71 -8.95
CA VAL A 229 -0.57 5.45 -8.29
C VAL A 229 0.18 5.73 -6.99
N SER A 230 1.21 6.59 -7.02
CA SER A 230 2.00 6.90 -5.83
C SER A 230 1.18 7.57 -4.73
N ASP A 231 0.30 8.52 -5.08
CA ASP A 231 -0.58 9.17 -4.11
C ASP A 231 -1.47 8.15 -3.40
N TYR A 232 -2.06 7.23 -4.18
CA TYR A 232 -2.86 6.16 -3.61
C TYR A 232 -2.04 5.23 -2.70
N LEU A 233 -0.87 4.79 -3.13
CA LEU A 233 -0.04 3.88 -2.35
C LEU A 233 0.48 4.53 -1.06
N ILE A 234 0.89 5.80 -1.13
CA ILE A 234 1.28 6.59 0.05
C ILE A 234 0.07 6.81 0.97
N TRP A 235 -1.09 7.15 0.41
CA TRP A 235 -2.32 7.34 1.16
C TRP A 235 -2.73 6.06 1.90
N HIS A 236 -2.67 4.90 1.21
CA HIS A 236 -3.16 3.63 1.74
C HIS A 236 -2.18 2.95 2.70
N TYR A 237 -0.89 2.92 2.34
CA TYR A 237 0.15 2.20 3.07
C TYR A 237 1.17 3.11 3.77
N GLY A 238 1.21 4.39 3.45
CA GLY A 238 2.25 5.32 3.90
C GLY A 238 3.49 5.29 3.01
N ASP A 239 4.51 6.09 3.36
CA ASP A 239 5.75 6.22 2.57
C ASP A 239 6.53 4.91 2.42
N GLU A 240 6.39 4.04 3.41
CA GLU A 240 7.08 2.76 3.45
C GLU A 240 6.36 1.66 2.64
N TRP A 241 5.39 2.02 1.77
CA TRP A 241 4.64 1.04 0.96
C TRP A 241 5.53 0.13 0.12
N SER A 242 6.71 0.63 -0.26
CA SER A 242 7.69 -0.12 -1.05
C SER A 242 8.59 -1.04 -0.21
N TYR A 243 8.52 -0.96 1.13
CA TYR A 243 9.30 -1.81 2.02
C TYR A 243 8.93 -3.28 1.83
N ILE A 244 9.95 -4.13 1.76
CA ILE A 244 9.77 -5.58 1.70
C ILE A 244 9.98 -6.14 3.10
N PRO A 245 8.91 -6.61 3.78
CA PRO A 245 9.04 -7.14 5.13
C PRO A 245 9.85 -8.46 5.13
N PRO A 246 10.64 -8.72 6.20
CA PRO A 246 11.28 -10.00 6.40
C PRO A 246 10.24 -11.12 6.49
N HIS A 247 10.64 -12.36 6.21
CA HIS A 247 9.73 -13.50 6.06
C HIS A 247 8.76 -13.68 7.25
N GLY A 248 9.21 -13.44 8.48
CA GLY A 248 8.38 -13.57 9.69
C GLY A 248 7.34 -12.46 9.91
N GLU A 249 7.40 -11.39 9.12
CA GLU A 249 6.47 -10.24 9.20
C GLU A 249 5.49 -10.20 8.02
N ARG A 250 5.57 -11.19 7.11
CA ARG A 250 4.68 -11.27 5.93
C ARG A 250 3.33 -11.79 6.35
N GLU A 251 2.29 -11.02 6.02
CA GLU A 251 0.92 -11.40 6.31
C GLU A 251 0.37 -12.25 5.16
N SER A 252 -0.45 -13.25 5.49
CA SER A 252 -1.29 -14.01 4.57
C SER A 252 -2.73 -13.97 5.07
N HIS A 253 -3.69 -14.09 4.16
CA HIS A 253 -5.09 -14.16 4.53
C HIS A 253 -5.40 -15.56 5.09
N ASP A 254 -5.90 -15.61 6.34
CA ASP A 254 -6.27 -16.86 7.04
C ASP A 254 -7.50 -17.52 6.36
N ALA A 255 -7.32 -18.04 5.16
CA ALA A 255 -8.33 -18.84 4.50
C ALA A 255 -8.02 -20.34 4.65
N VAL A 256 -9.05 -21.13 4.88
CA VAL A 256 -8.97 -22.59 4.76
C VAL A 256 -9.37 -22.94 3.34
N GLU A 257 -8.42 -23.41 2.55
CA GLU A 257 -8.59 -23.70 1.13
C GLU A 257 -8.72 -25.19 0.89
N CYS A 258 -9.62 -25.54 -0.02
CA CYS A 258 -9.86 -26.91 -0.43
C CYS A 258 -10.25 -26.94 -1.92
N HIS A 259 -9.36 -27.48 -2.76
CA HIS A 259 -9.55 -27.51 -4.21
C HIS A 259 -10.21 -28.81 -4.71
N HIS A 260 -10.38 -29.83 -3.84
CA HIS A 260 -11.03 -31.10 -4.16
C HIS A 260 -12.51 -31.14 -3.81
N MET A 261 -13.05 -30.05 -3.26
CA MET A 261 -14.45 -29.92 -2.83
C MET A 261 -14.93 -28.50 -3.17
N ASN A 262 -16.14 -28.38 -3.67
CA ASN A 262 -16.77 -27.07 -3.82
C ASN A 262 -17.47 -26.64 -2.53
N TYR A 263 -17.85 -25.34 -2.48
CA TYR A 263 -18.47 -24.78 -1.27
C TYR A 263 -19.83 -25.41 -0.93
N GLU A 264 -20.64 -25.78 -1.91
CA GLU A 264 -21.95 -26.40 -1.65
C GLU A 264 -21.81 -27.79 -1.01
N GLU A 265 -20.82 -28.54 -1.43
CA GLU A 265 -20.46 -29.83 -0.83
C GLU A 265 -19.99 -29.63 0.62
N PHE A 266 -19.05 -28.67 0.84
CA PHE A 266 -18.58 -28.31 2.18
C PHE A 266 -19.74 -27.88 3.08
N ARG A 267 -20.59 -26.98 2.59
CA ARG A 267 -21.75 -26.46 3.31
C ARG A 267 -22.73 -27.58 3.70
N LYS A 268 -22.98 -28.52 2.81
CA LYS A 268 -23.90 -29.64 3.06
C LYS A 268 -23.34 -30.61 4.12
N GLU A 269 -22.05 -30.86 4.10
CA GLU A 269 -21.44 -31.88 4.95
C GLU A 269 -21.00 -31.32 6.31
N TYR A 270 -20.43 -30.13 6.36
CA TYR A 270 -19.77 -29.62 7.57
C TYR A 270 -20.54 -28.50 8.28
N MET A 271 -21.25 -27.63 7.57
CA MET A 271 -21.97 -26.51 8.22
C MET A 271 -23.06 -26.95 9.20
N PRO A 272 -23.80 -28.06 9.01
CA PRO A 272 -24.77 -28.52 10.02
C PRO A 272 -24.16 -28.90 11.36
N LYS A 273 -22.85 -29.15 11.41
CA LYS A 273 -22.10 -29.46 12.65
C LYS A 273 -21.84 -28.21 13.53
N LEU A 274 -22.11 -27.00 13.01
CA LEU A 274 -21.89 -25.73 13.69
C LEU A 274 -23.20 -25.17 14.26
N ASP A 275 -23.20 -24.76 15.53
CA ASP A 275 -24.32 -24.02 16.13
C ASP A 275 -24.27 -22.53 15.71
N THR A 276 -24.62 -22.29 14.44
CA THR A 276 -24.60 -20.95 13.85
C THR A 276 -25.65 -20.02 14.50
N PHE A 277 -26.74 -20.57 15.06
CA PHE A 277 -27.75 -19.79 15.75
C PHE A 277 -27.19 -19.17 17.05
N ARG A 278 -26.50 -19.96 17.85
CA ARG A 278 -25.85 -19.49 19.08
C ARG A 278 -24.80 -18.42 18.78
N LEU A 279 -23.94 -18.65 17.77
CA LEU A 279 -22.92 -17.68 17.37
C LEU A 279 -23.54 -16.34 16.94
N ARG A 280 -24.62 -16.36 16.15
CA ARG A 280 -25.34 -15.13 15.75
C ARG A 280 -25.97 -14.40 16.91
N LYS A 281 -26.63 -15.14 17.81
CA LYS A 281 -27.23 -14.57 19.02
C LYS A 281 -26.17 -13.84 19.86
N ASP A 282 -25.05 -14.50 20.14
CA ASP A 282 -23.98 -13.93 20.95
C ASP A 282 -23.34 -12.70 20.29
N ALA A 283 -23.23 -12.69 18.97
CA ALA A 283 -22.75 -11.54 18.22
C ALA A 283 -23.69 -10.33 18.33
N VAL A 284 -25.00 -10.53 18.19
CA VAL A 284 -26.01 -9.48 18.35
C VAL A 284 -25.99 -8.89 19.75
N PHE A 285 -25.94 -9.73 20.81
CA PHE A 285 -25.88 -9.24 22.18
C PHE A 285 -24.61 -8.44 22.46
N ARG A 286 -23.46 -8.90 22.02
CA ARG A 286 -22.19 -8.14 22.15
C ARG A 286 -22.28 -6.78 21.47
N LYS A 287 -22.87 -6.72 20.29
CA LYS A 287 -23.06 -5.49 19.52
C LYS A 287 -23.97 -4.49 20.26
N LEU A 288 -25.11 -4.93 20.74
CA LEU A 288 -26.05 -4.08 21.51
C LEU A 288 -25.41 -3.55 22.78
N TYR A 289 -24.70 -4.42 23.51
CA TYR A 289 -23.96 -4.02 24.72
C TYR A 289 -22.92 -2.96 24.40
N TYR A 290 -22.14 -3.16 23.33
CA TYR A 290 -21.14 -2.20 22.91
C TYR A 290 -21.77 -0.84 22.54
N MET A 291 -22.80 -0.82 21.74
CA MET A 291 -23.51 0.41 21.38
C MET A 291 -24.02 1.18 22.61
N ALA A 292 -24.56 0.48 23.62
CA ALA A 292 -25.02 1.09 24.86
C ALA A 292 -23.87 1.68 25.70
N THR A 293 -22.67 1.13 25.61
CA THR A 293 -21.52 1.53 26.46
C THR A 293 -20.47 2.37 25.71
N ALA A 294 -20.58 2.53 24.40
CA ALA A 294 -19.57 3.14 23.54
C ALA A 294 -19.09 4.53 24.04
N LYS A 295 -19.99 5.47 24.28
CA LYS A 295 -19.64 6.82 24.76
C LYS A 295 -18.81 6.83 26.06
N ARG A 296 -19.10 5.89 26.98
CA ARG A 296 -18.34 5.76 28.23
C ARG A 296 -16.95 5.18 27.95
N SER A 297 -16.89 4.14 27.14
CA SER A 297 -15.65 3.48 26.76
C SER A 297 -14.70 4.45 26.04
N HIS A 298 -15.21 5.25 25.08
CA HIS A 298 -14.42 6.25 24.37
C HIS A 298 -13.84 7.31 25.29
N ARG A 299 -14.62 7.80 26.24
CA ARG A 299 -14.16 8.79 27.21
C ARG A 299 -13.00 8.25 28.05
N LEU A 300 -13.06 6.97 28.44
CA LEU A 300 -12.00 6.31 29.19
C LEU A 300 -10.75 6.07 28.33
N ILE A 301 -10.94 5.63 27.07
CA ILE A 301 -9.83 5.45 26.12
C ILE A 301 -9.12 6.79 25.90
N ARG A 302 -9.86 7.85 25.60
CA ARG A 302 -9.29 9.18 25.42
C ARG A 302 -8.50 9.66 26.65
N LYS A 303 -9.07 9.50 27.84
CA LYS A 303 -8.35 9.87 29.08
C LYS A 303 -7.07 9.07 29.26
N ARG A 304 -7.09 7.78 28.92
CA ARG A 304 -5.87 6.94 28.92
C ARG A 304 -4.83 7.43 27.93
N GLN A 305 -5.25 7.82 26.72
CA GLN A 305 -4.35 8.39 25.71
C GLN A 305 -3.72 9.71 26.19
N GLU A 306 -4.52 10.62 26.76
CA GLU A 306 -4.05 11.87 27.34
C GLU A 306 -2.97 11.61 28.43
N LEU A 307 -3.23 10.70 29.36
CA LEU A 307 -2.27 10.34 30.43
C LEU A 307 -0.99 9.71 29.86
N LEU A 308 -1.09 8.86 28.85
CA LEU A 308 0.08 8.28 28.19
C LEU A 308 0.88 9.37 27.44
N GLY A 309 0.20 10.32 26.83
CA GLY A 309 0.82 11.47 26.17
C GLY A 309 1.58 12.35 27.16
N GLU A 310 0.96 12.70 28.31
CA GLU A 310 1.60 13.45 29.39
C GLU A 310 2.86 12.73 29.91
N ALA A 311 2.77 11.42 30.15
CA ALA A 311 3.92 10.61 30.61
C ALA A 311 5.05 10.57 29.56
N THR A 312 4.70 10.46 28.27
CA THR A 312 5.68 10.44 27.18
C THR A 312 6.37 11.81 27.02
N ALA A 313 5.62 12.90 27.12
CA ALA A 313 6.18 14.26 27.09
C ALA A 313 7.15 14.47 28.25
N GLN A 314 6.75 14.08 29.47
CA GLN A 314 7.58 14.23 30.66
C GLN A 314 8.88 13.39 30.56
N ASP A 315 8.80 12.14 30.08
CA ASP A 315 9.97 11.30 29.87
C ASP A 315 10.93 11.92 28.84
N LEU A 316 10.42 12.43 27.72
CA LEU A 316 11.23 13.12 26.72
C LEU A 316 11.95 14.34 27.32
N MET A 317 11.23 15.18 28.06
CA MET A 317 11.82 16.37 28.69
C MET A 317 12.89 15.99 29.73
N ASN A 318 12.63 14.98 30.55
CA ASN A 318 13.61 14.47 31.54
C ASN A 318 14.87 13.94 30.84
N ARG A 319 14.75 13.24 29.71
CA ARG A 319 15.92 12.75 28.94
C ARG A 319 16.75 13.90 28.38
N LEU A 320 16.09 14.95 27.87
CA LEU A 320 16.79 16.15 27.37
C LEU A 320 17.55 16.87 28.47
N GLU A 321 16.96 17.04 29.66
CA GLU A 321 17.56 17.68 30.81
C GLU A 321 18.72 16.86 31.39
N GLN A 322 18.52 15.55 31.61
CA GLN A 322 19.53 14.65 32.18
C GLN A 322 20.78 14.55 31.31
N LYS A 323 20.61 14.48 30.01
CA LYS A 323 21.70 14.40 29.04
C LYS A 323 22.34 15.76 28.75
N LYS A 324 21.80 16.86 29.28
CA LYS A 324 22.20 18.25 28.96
C LYS A 324 22.32 18.46 27.45
N VAL A 325 21.36 17.92 26.71
CA VAL A 325 21.37 17.90 25.24
C VAL A 325 20.95 19.26 24.72
N SER A 326 21.78 19.88 23.91
CA SER A 326 21.38 20.99 23.06
C SER A 326 20.84 20.41 21.75
N LEU A 327 19.54 20.50 21.54
CA LEU A 327 18.90 20.09 20.27
C LEU A 327 19.46 20.90 19.10
N GLU A 328 19.69 22.20 19.31
CA GLU A 328 20.28 23.09 18.32
C GLU A 328 21.67 22.60 17.89
N ALA A 329 22.55 22.27 18.86
CA ALA A 329 23.87 21.75 18.53
C ALA A 329 23.85 20.40 17.81
N LEU A 330 22.90 19.53 18.10
CA LEU A 330 22.73 18.26 17.37
C LEU A 330 22.21 18.49 15.95
N LEU A 331 21.28 19.41 15.77
CA LEU A 331 20.77 19.79 14.45
C LEU A 331 21.86 20.44 13.59
N GLU A 332 22.65 21.36 14.17
CA GLU A 332 23.79 21.98 13.49
C GLU A 332 24.85 20.94 13.06
N LYS A 333 25.12 19.95 13.93
CA LYS A 333 26.05 18.85 13.64
C LYS A 333 25.45 17.77 12.73
N ARG A 334 24.18 17.87 12.35
CA ARG A 334 23.46 16.84 11.58
C ARG A 334 23.48 15.46 12.24
N ASP A 335 23.53 15.39 13.58
CA ASP A 335 23.52 14.12 14.31
C ASP A 335 22.09 13.58 14.47
N PHE A 336 21.48 13.22 13.33
CA PHE A 336 20.13 12.67 13.28
C PHE A 336 20.03 11.26 13.87
N HIS A 337 21.16 10.55 13.97
CA HIS A 337 21.21 9.27 14.67
C HIS A 337 20.91 9.45 16.16
N THR A 338 21.60 10.36 16.83
CA THR A 338 21.36 10.68 18.25
C THR A 338 19.96 11.28 18.45
N LEU A 339 19.51 12.16 17.55
CA LEU A 339 18.15 12.72 17.60
C LEU A 339 17.07 11.64 17.49
N ASN A 340 17.21 10.66 16.59
CA ASN A 340 16.29 9.52 16.50
C ASN A 340 16.25 8.68 17.78
N GLN A 341 17.39 8.48 18.45
CA GLN A 341 17.43 7.78 19.75
C GLN A 341 16.71 8.57 20.85
N ILE A 342 16.85 9.90 20.84
CA ILE A 342 16.18 10.78 21.81
C ILE A 342 14.67 10.77 21.59
N PHE A 343 14.22 10.92 20.35
CA PHE A 343 12.82 11.00 19.99
C PHE A 343 12.14 9.64 19.82
N GLY A 344 12.87 8.52 19.88
CA GLY A 344 12.35 7.20 19.53
C GLY A 344 11.06 6.81 20.23
N ASP A 345 10.97 6.97 21.55
CA ASP A 345 9.76 6.67 22.31
C ASP A 345 8.62 7.66 22.01
N TYR A 346 8.95 8.94 21.84
CA TYR A 346 7.98 9.95 21.42
C TYR A 346 7.38 9.60 20.05
N PHE A 347 8.21 9.26 19.06
CA PHE A 347 7.73 8.84 17.74
C PHE A 347 6.90 7.57 17.81
N ARG A 348 7.33 6.56 18.57
CA ARG A 348 6.60 5.32 18.72
C ARG A 348 5.19 5.52 19.27
N VAL A 349 5.01 6.41 20.26
CA VAL A 349 3.71 6.71 20.84
C VAL A 349 2.91 7.65 19.94
N GLN A 350 3.48 8.79 19.54
CA GLN A 350 2.78 9.81 18.76
C GLN A 350 2.35 9.32 17.37
N LEU A 351 3.16 8.49 16.72
CA LEU A 351 2.87 7.94 15.39
C LEU A 351 2.05 6.64 15.44
N SER A 352 1.69 6.16 16.64
CA SER A 352 0.79 5.02 16.75
C SER A 352 -0.60 5.37 16.22
N ALA A 353 -1.31 4.37 15.72
CA ALA A 353 -2.68 4.54 15.22
C ALA A 353 -3.63 5.13 16.27
N ASP A 354 -3.37 4.87 17.55
CA ASP A 354 -4.16 5.40 18.66
C ASP A 354 -3.99 6.91 18.86
N PHE A 355 -2.84 7.49 18.49
CA PHE A 355 -2.53 8.91 18.68
C PHE A 355 -2.70 9.75 17.43
N ILE A 356 -2.11 9.33 16.31
CA ILE A 356 -2.14 10.14 15.11
C ILE A 356 -3.42 9.92 14.30
N GLY A 357 -4.05 8.76 14.49
CA GLY A 357 -5.04 8.26 13.56
C GLY A 357 -4.40 8.03 12.18
N ARG A 358 -4.97 7.21 11.34
CA ARG A 358 -4.72 7.34 9.90
C ARG A 358 -5.68 8.41 9.39
N GLU A 359 -5.24 9.31 8.54
CA GLU A 359 -6.06 10.42 8.03
C GLU A 359 -7.32 9.89 7.33
N GLU A 360 -7.19 8.78 6.63
CA GLU A 360 -8.29 8.00 6.07
C GLU A 360 -9.23 7.42 7.12
N PHE A 361 -8.75 7.17 8.34
CA PHE A 361 -9.55 6.65 9.44
C PHE A 361 -10.13 7.74 10.34
N VAL A 362 -9.68 8.98 10.26
CA VAL A 362 -10.26 10.10 11.02
C VAL A 362 -11.70 10.36 10.59
N HIS A 363 -12.02 10.19 9.30
CA HIS A 363 -13.39 10.26 8.80
C HIS A 363 -14.20 8.99 9.09
N ILE A 364 -13.53 7.86 9.30
CA ILE A 364 -14.13 6.55 9.52
C ILE A 364 -14.36 6.29 11.01
N TYR A 365 -13.44 6.76 11.86
CA TYR A 365 -13.46 6.58 13.29
C TYR A 365 -13.46 7.93 13.99
N ASN A 366 -14.63 8.52 14.20
CA ASN A 366 -14.77 9.65 15.12
C ASN A 366 -14.30 9.31 16.55
N PHE A 367 -13.92 8.07 16.81
CA PHE A 367 -13.35 7.58 18.06
C PHE A 367 -11.87 7.88 18.20
N TYR A 368 -11.17 7.93 17.10
CA TYR A 368 -9.75 8.25 17.03
C TYR A 368 -9.58 9.71 16.67
N HIS A 369 -10.11 10.58 17.54
CA HIS A 369 -9.64 11.95 17.51
C HIS A 369 -8.14 11.91 17.74
N PRO A 370 -7.35 12.46 16.82
CA PRO A 370 -5.92 12.50 17.00
C PRO A 370 -5.61 13.18 18.34
N VAL A 371 -4.65 12.65 19.06
CA VAL A 371 -4.14 13.21 20.32
C VAL A 371 -2.71 13.66 20.05
N LEU A 372 -2.46 14.93 20.23
CA LEU A 372 -1.12 15.47 20.16
C LEU A 372 -0.47 15.41 21.55
N ILE A 373 0.70 14.81 21.63
CA ILE A 373 1.55 14.89 22.84
C ILE A 373 2.08 16.33 22.92
N ASP A 374 1.69 17.03 23.96
CA ASP A 374 2.04 18.45 24.13
C ASP A 374 3.51 18.59 24.55
N ILE A 375 4.31 19.15 23.65
CA ILE A 375 5.73 19.47 23.87
C ILE A 375 6.01 20.87 23.32
N LYS A 376 7.09 21.49 23.84
CA LYS A 376 7.52 22.81 23.41
C LYS A 376 7.76 22.86 21.90
N GLU A 377 7.50 24.02 21.32
CA GLU A 377 7.61 24.24 19.87
C GLU A 377 9.00 23.87 19.31
N GLU A 378 10.06 24.28 19.99
CA GLU A 378 11.43 24.01 19.55
C GLU A 378 11.72 22.50 19.53
N VAL A 379 11.19 21.78 20.52
CA VAL A 379 11.33 20.30 20.62
C VAL A 379 10.52 19.63 19.51
N PHE A 380 9.32 20.13 19.23
CA PHE A 380 8.49 19.62 18.14
C PHE A 380 9.16 19.84 16.77
N MET A 381 9.69 21.04 16.52
CA MET A 381 10.41 21.34 15.27
C MET A 381 11.64 20.45 15.10
N ALA A 382 12.43 20.25 16.16
CA ALA A 382 13.57 19.33 16.13
C ALA A 382 13.13 17.89 15.81
N ALA A 383 12.00 17.45 16.35
CA ALA A 383 11.43 16.15 16.02
C ALA A 383 10.99 16.07 14.54
N MET A 384 10.35 17.11 13.99
CA MET A 384 9.95 17.15 12.58
C MET A 384 11.14 17.12 11.63
N LEU A 385 12.18 17.92 11.91
CA LEU A 385 13.43 17.89 11.14
C LEU A 385 14.13 16.52 11.26
N THR A 386 14.09 15.89 12.43
CA THR A 386 14.62 14.53 12.60
C THR A 386 13.90 13.54 11.68
N LEU A 387 12.58 13.58 11.59
CA LEU A 387 11.81 12.74 10.66
C LEU A 387 12.14 13.04 9.19
N LEU A 388 12.24 14.32 8.83
CA LEU A 388 12.54 14.74 7.46
C LEU A 388 13.92 14.22 7.00
N TYR A 389 14.94 14.31 7.85
CA TYR A 389 16.30 13.83 7.58
C TYR A 389 16.49 12.32 7.81
N SER A 390 15.48 11.65 8.36
CA SER A 390 15.46 10.19 8.51
C SER A 390 14.62 9.50 7.43
N GLU A 391 14.37 10.19 6.33
CA GLU A 391 13.56 9.70 5.20
C GLU A 391 12.11 9.34 5.57
N LYS A 392 11.57 9.99 6.63
CA LYS A 392 10.20 9.77 7.13
C LYS A 392 9.31 10.97 6.88
N VAL A 393 9.35 11.48 5.65
CA VAL A 393 8.67 12.74 5.23
C VAL A 393 7.16 12.70 5.50
N SER A 394 6.48 11.60 5.19
CA SER A 394 5.04 11.51 5.46
C SER A 394 4.72 11.41 6.95
N LYS A 395 5.61 10.86 7.77
CA LYS A 395 5.41 10.89 9.22
C LYS A 395 5.49 12.33 9.75
N ALA A 396 6.42 13.13 9.25
CA ALA A 396 6.50 14.56 9.55
C ALA A 396 5.24 15.29 9.06
N TYR A 397 4.80 15.02 7.83
CA TYR A 397 3.56 15.56 7.27
C TYR A 397 2.35 15.29 8.17
N ARG A 398 2.13 14.02 8.55
CA ARG A 398 1.00 13.64 9.41
C ARG A 398 1.03 14.34 10.75
N MET A 399 2.20 14.45 11.37
CA MET A 399 2.33 15.13 12.67
C MET A 399 2.03 16.62 12.56
N LEU A 400 2.51 17.28 11.51
CA LEU A 400 2.20 18.69 11.24
C LEU A 400 0.69 18.90 10.99
N ARG A 401 0.04 18.02 10.20
CA ARG A 401 -1.41 18.10 9.96
C ARG A 401 -2.23 17.89 11.22
N VAL A 402 -1.83 16.96 12.09
CA VAL A 402 -2.48 16.75 13.39
C VAL A 402 -2.32 17.99 14.28
N ARG A 403 -1.12 18.59 14.32
CA ARG A 403 -0.87 19.81 15.08
C ARG A 403 -1.68 20.98 14.54
N GLU A 404 -1.69 21.16 13.23
CA GLU A 404 -2.51 22.20 12.56
C GLU A 404 -3.97 22.12 13.00
N LYS A 405 -4.55 20.92 12.96
CA LYS A 405 -5.95 20.68 13.33
C LYS A 405 -6.24 20.93 14.80
N LEU A 406 -5.32 20.65 15.71
CA LEU A 406 -5.57 20.67 17.15
C LEU A 406 -5.11 21.95 17.83
N GLN A 407 -4.02 22.56 17.39
CA GLN A 407 -3.36 23.69 18.04
C GLN A 407 -3.01 24.85 17.10
N GLY A 408 -3.08 24.63 15.78
CA GLY A 408 -2.55 25.55 14.77
C GLY A 408 -1.04 25.37 14.57
N LEU A 409 -0.51 26.03 13.57
CA LEU A 409 0.91 26.03 13.23
C LEU A 409 1.54 27.41 13.46
N SER A 410 2.79 27.42 13.87
CA SER A 410 3.61 28.63 13.83
C SER A 410 4.10 28.88 12.40
N PRO A 411 4.56 30.10 12.06
CA PRO A 411 5.10 30.40 10.73
C PRO A 411 6.23 29.45 10.30
N ALA A 412 7.06 28.99 11.23
CA ALA A 412 8.14 28.04 10.96
C ALA A 412 7.59 26.63 10.60
N MET A 413 6.53 26.19 11.29
CA MET A 413 5.86 24.94 10.99
C MET A 413 5.09 24.99 9.68
N GLU A 414 4.43 26.11 9.39
CA GLU A 414 3.75 26.35 8.10
C GLU A 414 4.74 26.29 6.94
N ALA A 415 5.91 26.93 7.08
CA ALA A 415 6.97 26.86 6.09
C ALA A 415 7.47 25.43 5.87
N LEU A 416 7.70 24.65 6.95
CA LEU A 416 8.11 23.25 6.83
C LEU A 416 7.03 22.38 6.20
N LEU A 417 5.75 22.59 6.55
CA LEU A 417 4.64 21.89 5.92
C LEU A 417 4.57 22.19 4.43
N GLN A 418 4.79 23.45 4.02
CA GLN A 418 4.83 23.84 2.61
C GLN A 418 6.00 23.19 1.87
N ASP A 419 7.18 23.08 2.47
CA ASP A 419 8.31 22.36 1.89
C ASP A 419 7.98 20.86 1.67
N ILE A 420 7.33 20.22 2.65
CA ILE A 420 6.88 18.84 2.52
C ILE A 420 5.82 18.70 1.42
N LEU A 421 4.90 19.63 1.30
CA LEU A 421 3.89 19.64 0.22
C LEU A 421 4.56 19.84 -1.16
N THR A 422 5.59 20.68 -1.25
CA THR A 422 6.39 20.83 -2.47
C THR A 422 7.07 19.53 -2.86
N PHE A 423 7.67 18.80 -1.90
CA PHE A 423 8.24 17.48 -2.16
C PHE A 423 7.20 16.49 -2.69
N ARG A 424 6.02 16.46 -2.07
CA ARG A 424 4.91 15.58 -2.51
C ARG A 424 4.40 15.95 -3.90
N SER A 425 4.30 17.25 -4.20
CA SER A 425 3.96 17.76 -5.54
C SER A 425 4.98 17.30 -6.58
N GLY A 426 6.26 17.46 -6.31
CA GLY A 426 7.33 17.01 -7.20
C GLY A 426 7.30 15.49 -7.43
N ALA A 427 7.02 14.71 -6.39
CA ALA A 427 6.85 13.26 -6.54
C ALA A 427 5.66 12.92 -7.46
N CYS A 428 4.52 13.64 -7.32
CA CYS A 428 3.37 13.48 -8.21
C CYS A 428 3.71 13.84 -9.66
N HIS A 429 4.32 15.00 -9.89
CA HIS A 429 4.71 15.44 -11.23
C HIS A 429 5.62 14.41 -11.92
N TYR A 430 6.56 13.83 -11.16
CA TYR A 430 7.43 12.76 -11.68
C TYR A 430 6.64 11.54 -12.15
N GLU A 431 5.69 11.05 -11.34
CA GLU A 431 4.84 9.90 -11.69
C GLU A 431 3.99 10.16 -12.96
N PHE A 432 3.61 11.42 -13.20
CA PHE A 432 2.92 11.82 -14.44
C PHE A 432 3.84 12.01 -15.64
N GLY A 433 5.16 11.81 -15.47
CA GLY A 433 6.14 12.10 -16.51
C GLY A 433 6.40 13.59 -16.75
N GLU A 434 5.93 14.44 -15.84
CA GLU A 434 6.14 15.89 -15.85
C GLU A 434 7.49 16.24 -15.21
N ASN A 435 8.58 15.74 -15.81
CA ASN A 435 9.90 15.80 -15.20
C ASN A 435 10.42 17.21 -14.94
N ARG A 436 10.07 18.22 -15.77
CA ARG A 436 10.53 19.61 -15.57
C ARG A 436 9.98 20.28 -14.32
N PRO A 437 8.64 20.28 -14.06
CA PRO A 437 8.10 20.75 -12.80
C PRO A 437 8.67 19.99 -11.61
N ALA A 438 8.73 18.68 -11.67
CA ALA A 438 9.26 17.85 -10.59
C ALA A 438 10.74 18.18 -10.26
N GLU A 439 11.58 18.33 -11.27
CA GLU A 439 12.99 18.69 -11.09
C GLU A 439 13.15 20.07 -10.47
N TRP A 440 12.38 21.06 -10.94
CA TRP A 440 12.40 22.43 -10.41
C TRP A 440 12.00 22.48 -8.93
N GLU A 441 10.96 21.73 -8.53
CA GLU A 441 10.53 21.66 -7.13
C GLU A 441 11.61 21.01 -6.24
N MET A 442 12.30 19.98 -6.75
CA MET A 442 13.42 19.37 -6.03
C MET A 442 14.62 20.30 -5.90
N ASP A 443 14.93 21.08 -6.92
CA ASP A 443 16.03 22.06 -6.88
C ASP A 443 15.77 23.14 -5.82
N GLN A 444 14.55 23.64 -5.70
CA GLN A 444 14.17 24.58 -4.63
C GLN A 444 14.33 23.98 -3.24
N LEU A 445 13.95 22.72 -3.07
CA LEU A 445 14.11 22.03 -1.79
C LEU A 445 15.59 21.78 -1.45
N LEU A 446 16.42 21.46 -2.44
CA LEU A 446 17.85 21.24 -2.24
C LEU A 446 18.63 22.53 -1.98
N GLU A 447 18.17 23.70 -2.46
CA GLU A 447 18.71 24.99 -2.05
C GLU A 447 18.54 25.22 -0.54
N LYS A 448 17.44 24.78 0.04
CA LYS A 448 17.12 24.93 1.46
C LYS A 448 17.65 23.78 2.33
N TYR A 449 17.66 22.58 1.79
CA TYR A 449 18.05 21.33 2.46
C TYR A 449 19.09 20.54 1.64
N PRO A 450 20.31 21.08 1.45
CA PRO A 450 21.27 20.56 0.47
C PRO A 450 21.78 19.15 0.76
N ASP A 451 21.64 18.70 2.00
CA ASP A 451 22.09 17.39 2.48
C ASP A 451 20.91 16.48 2.91
N ASN A 452 19.68 16.78 2.49
CA ASN A 452 18.55 15.93 2.81
C ASN A 452 18.55 14.65 1.95
N PRO A 453 18.60 13.45 2.55
CA PRO A 453 18.74 12.22 1.80
C PRO A 453 17.54 11.94 0.86
N SER A 454 16.30 12.26 1.26
CA SER A 454 15.11 12.06 0.43
C SER A 454 15.15 12.91 -0.85
N PHE A 455 15.57 14.17 -0.72
CA PHE A 455 15.62 15.11 -1.85
C PHE A 455 16.80 14.79 -2.79
N LEU A 456 17.94 14.44 -2.22
CA LEU A 456 19.10 13.97 -3.00
C LEU A 456 18.78 12.69 -3.78
N LYS A 457 18.11 11.72 -3.14
CA LYS A 457 17.67 10.48 -3.80
C LYS A 457 16.69 10.74 -4.94
N PHE A 458 15.84 11.74 -4.77
CA PHE A 458 14.91 12.12 -5.83
C PHE A 458 15.62 12.79 -7.00
N LYS A 459 16.52 13.74 -6.74
CA LYS A 459 17.29 14.45 -7.79
C LYS A 459 18.17 13.50 -8.60
N ILE A 460 18.87 12.58 -7.96
CA ILE A 460 19.74 11.64 -8.69
C ILE A 460 18.95 10.76 -9.71
N ARG A 461 17.69 10.46 -9.44
CA ARG A 461 16.84 9.72 -10.40
C ARG A 461 16.70 10.48 -11.71
N PHE A 462 16.42 11.79 -11.68
CA PHE A 462 16.32 12.63 -12.88
C PHE A 462 17.63 12.65 -13.66
N LEU A 463 18.73 12.85 -12.97
CA LEU A 463 20.04 12.91 -13.58
C LEU A 463 20.41 11.57 -14.23
N MET A 464 20.10 10.46 -13.60
CA MET A 464 20.35 9.13 -14.14
C MET A 464 19.46 8.80 -15.33
N GLU A 465 18.20 9.19 -15.34
CA GLU A 465 17.32 9.04 -16.51
C GLU A 465 17.81 9.87 -17.70
N ARG A 466 18.27 11.09 -17.44
CA ARG A 466 18.88 11.96 -18.44
C ARG A 466 20.17 11.32 -18.99
N ALA A 467 21.04 10.83 -18.11
CA ALA A 467 22.28 10.17 -18.50
C ALA A 467 22.04 8.93 -19.39
N LYS A 468 21.02 8.14 -19.09
CA LYS A 468 20.63 6.98 -19.91
C LYS A 468 20.13 7.39 -21.31
N LYS A 469 19.32 8.47 -21.39
CA LYS A 469 18.74 8.95 -22.65
C LYS A 469 19.78 9.65 -23.55
N GLU A 470 20.59 10.52 -22.98
CA GLU A 470 21.53 11.37 -23.70
C GLU A 470 22.92 10.74 -23.88
N LYS A 471 23.17 9.60 -23.23
CA LYS A 471 24.49 8.93 -23.17
C LYS A 471 25.59 9.85 -22.62
N HIS A 472 25.23 10.81 -21.80
CA HIS A 472 26.11 11.77 -21.15
C HIS A 472 25.92 11.71 -19.64
N SER A 473 26.96 11.37 -18.89
CA SER A 473 26.87 11.00 -17.48
C SER A 473 27.60 11.94 -16.52
N GLU A 474 28.27 12.99 -17.00
CA GLU A 474 29.14 13.84 -16.17
C GLU A 474 28.40 14.51 -15.01
N GLU A 475 27.26 15.14 -15.29
CA GLU A 475 26.44 15.81 -14.26
C GLU A 475 25.93 14.81 -13.20
N ALA A 476 25.47 13.63 -13.63
CA ALA A 476 25.02 12.57 -12.74
C ALA A 476 26.15 12.04 -11.85
N GLU A 477 27.37 11.94 -12.38
CA GLU A 477 28.55 11.48 -11.65
C GLU A 477 29.03 12.47 -10.60
N GLU A 478 29.10 13.75 -10.97
CA GLU A 478 29.48 14.82 -10.04
C GLU A 478 28.48 14.87 -8.88
N PHE A 479 27.20 14.88 -9.19
CA PHE A 479 26.13 14.89 -8.18
C PHE A 479 26.16 13.62 -7.31
N LEU A 480 26.33 12.44 -7.92
CA LEU A 480 26.41 11.17 -7.19
C LEU A 480 27.65 11.10 -6.31
N SER A 481 28.79 11.64 -6.76
CA SER A 481 30.01 11.71 -5.96
C SER A 481 29.77 12.54 -4.69
N HIS A 482 29.10 13.68 -4.82
CA HIS A 482 28.68 14.48 -3.67
C HIS A 482 27.74 13.71 -2.73
N CYS A 483 26.75 12.98 -3.27
CA CYS A 483 25.85 12.15 -2.46
C CYS A 483 26.62 11.06 -1.68
N LEU A 484 27.61 10.42 -2.31
CA LEU A 484 28.41 9.38 -1.69
C LEU A 484 29.45 9.91 -0.68
N GLU A 485 29.86 11.17 -0.79
CA GLU A 485 30.64 11.85 0.27
C GLU A 485 29.79 12.05 1.54
N LEU A 486 28.52 12.42 1.38
CA LEU A 486 27.59 12.59 2.49
C LEU A 486 27.10 11.25 3.07
N PHE A 487 26.84 10.27 2.20
CA PHE A 487 26.23 8.98 2.54
C PHE A 487 26.98 7.79 1.89
N PRO A 488 28.22 7.48 2.35
CA PRO A 488 29.10 6.53 1.66
C PRO A 488 28.60 5.08 1.66
N GLU A 489 27.71 4.73 2.58
CA GLU A 489 27.17 3.37 2.72
C GLU A 489 25.69 3.26 2.30
N ASP A 490 25.09 4.33 1.80
CA ASP A 490 23.70 4.29 1.38
C ASP A 490 23.53 3.43 0.11
N GLY A 491 22.75 2.36 0.25
CA GLY A 491 22.56 1.38 -0.81
C GLY A 491 21.91 1.95 -2.07
N TYR A 492 21.08 3.00 -1.95
CA TYR A 492 20.45 3.65 -3.10
C TYR A 492 21.48 4.40 -3.97
N PHE A 493 22.36 5.19 -3.36
CA PHE A 493 23.43 5.86 -4.08
C PHE A 493 24.48 4.88 -4.61
N LEU A 494 24.79 3.82 -3.86
CA LEU A 494 25.68 2.76 -4.35
C LEU A 494 25.08 2.04 -5.56
N LYS A 495 23.77 1.82 -5.59
CA LYS A 495 23.09 1.23 -6.76
C LYS A 495 23.30 2.09 -8.01
N TYR A 496 23.12 3.40 -7.91
CA TYR A 496 23.37 4.29 -9.04
C TYR A 496 24.85 4.38 -9.45
N LYS A 497 25.78 4.19 -8.49
CA LYS A 497 27.20 4.01 -8.83
C LYS A 497 27.41 2.77 -9.70
N GLY A 498 26.75 1.66 -9.38
CA GLY A 498 26.74 0.46 -10.21
C GLY A 498 26.18 0.72 -11.60
N ASP A 499 25.04 1.44 -11.70
CA ASP A 499 24.41 1.82 -12.97
C ASP A 499 25.37 2.65 -13.87
N LEU A 500 26.07 3.62 -13.31
CA LEU A 500 27.05 4.42 -14.05
C LEU A 500 28.25 3.58 -14.53
N LEU A 501 28.75 2.69 -13.68
CA LEU A 501 29.82 1.75 -14.05
C LEU A 501 29.36 0.85 -15.22
N TRP A 502 28.13 0.37 -15.17
CA TRP A 502 27.55 -0.45 -16.23
C TRP A 502 27.42 0.33 -17.54
N LEU A 503 26.92 1.56 -17.51
CA LEU A 503 26.81 2.44 -18.68
C LEU A 503 28.17 2.69 -19.36
N ARG A 504 29.27 2.62 -18.61
CA ARG A 504 30.64 2.75 -19.08
C ARG A 504 31.27 1.44 -19.54
N GLY A 505 30.52 0.34 -19.53
CA GLY A 505 31.04 -0.99 -19.91
C GLY A 505 31.91 -1.67 -18.85
N LYS A 506 31.98 -1.12 -17.61
CA LYS A 506 32.73 -1.67 -16.49
C LYS A 506 31.85 -2.70 -15.73
N CYS A 507 31.38 -3.72 -16.43
CA CYS A 507 30.38 -4.66 -15.95
C CYS A 507 30.79 -5.37 -14.65
N ARG A 508 32.04 -5.79 -14.50
CA ARG A 508 32.53 -6.46 -13.29
C ARG A 508 32.45 -5.56 -12.08
N GLU A 509 33.02 -4.34 -12.19
CA GLU A 509 32.99 -3.36 -11.11
C GLU A 509 31.53 -3.02 -10.70
N ALA A 510 30.64 -2.94 -11.69
CA ALA A 510 29.21 -2.72 -11.43
C ALA A 510 28.57 -3.85 -10.62
N LEU A 511 28.83 -5.13 -10.99
CA LEU A 511 28.27 -6.28 -10.27
C LEU A 511 28.82 -6.41 -8.84
N GLU A 512 30.09 -6.10 -8.62
CA GLU A 512 30.69 -6.06 -7.27
C GLU A 512 29.99 -5.00 -6.39
N VAL A 513 29.69 -3.82 -6.96
CA VAL A 513 28.91 -2.79 -6.26
C VAL A 513 27.49 -3.26 -5.99
N TYR A 514 26.82 -3.93 -6.92
CA TYR A 514 25.47 -4.45 -6.72
C TYR A 514 25.40 -5.56 -5.67
N ALA A 515 26.42 -6.41 -5.56
CA ALA A 515 26.53 -7.40 -4.50
C ALA A 515 26.64 -6.72 -3.11
N ALA A 516 27.41 -5.63 -3.02
CA ALA A 516 27.48 -4.82 -1.81
C ALA A 516 26.13 -4.15 -1.48
N VAL A 517 25.39 -3.66 -2.48
CA VAL A 517 24.03 -3.11 -2.30
C VAL A 517 23.10 -4.19 -1.72
N ARG A 518 23.09 -5.40 -2.29
CA ARG A 518 22.28 -6.54 -1.82
C ARG A 518 22.49 -6.85 -0.34
N SER A 519 23.76 -6.85 0.09
CA SER A 519 24.12 -7.20 1.45
C SER A 519 23.81 -6.10 2.47
N LYS A 520 23.82 -4.82 2.04
CA LYS A 520 23.75 -3.66 2.94
C LYS A 520 22.36 -3.01 3.02
N THR A 521 21.55 -3.08 1.96
CA THR A 521 20.27 -2.37 1.93
C THR A 521 19.08 -3.24 2.29
N THR A 522 18.24 -2.74 3.19
CA THR A 522 16.90 -3.27 3.47
C THR A 522 15.79 -2.50 2.74
N ASN A 523 16.15 -1.45 1.99
CA ASN A 523 15.19 -0.64 1.24
C ASN A 523 14.64 -1.43 0.05
N GLY A 524 13.35 -1.74 0.09
CA GLY A 524 12.67 -2.55 -0.91
C GLY A 524 12.71 -1.95 -2.31
N MET A 525 12.59 -0.63 -2.45
CA MET A 525 12.67 0.02 -3.78
C MET A 525 14.05 -0.12 -4.41
N THR A 526 15.11 0.09 -3.63
CA THR A 526 16.48 -0.08 -4.12
C THR A 526 16.72 -1.51 -4.61
N GLN A 527 16.24 -2.50 -3.86
CA GLN A 527 16.36 -3.90 -4.26
C GLN A 527 15.56 -4.22 -5.52
N LEU A 528 14.36 -3.66 -5.64
CA LEU A 528 13.51 -3.88 -6.82
C LEU A 528 14.05 -3.23 -8.08
N GLU A 529 14.51 -1.98 -7.96
CA GLU A 529 15.16 -1.32 -9.08
C GLU A 529 16.42 -2.09 -9.52
N LEU A 530 17.16 -2.66 -8.56
CA LEU A 530 18.28 -3.54 -8.85
C LEU A 530 17.83 -4.83 -9.54
N ASP A 531 16.79 -5.50 -9.05
CA ASP A 531 16.26 -6.73 -9.66
C ASP A 531 15.77 -6.49 -11.08
N LYS A 532 15.03 -5.40 -11.29
CA LYS A 532 14.57 -5.00 -12.61
C LYS A 532 15.75 -4.76 -13.55
N PHE A 533 16.73 -3.99 -13.11
CA PHE A 533 17.94 -3.70 -13.87
C PHE A 533 18.68 -4.99 -14.24
N LEU A 534 18.91 -5.90 -13.31
CA LEU A 534 19.59 -7.16 -13.54
C LEU A 534 18.84 -8.05 -14.53
N LYS A 535 17.52 -8.14 -14.42
CA LYS A 535 16.68 -8.91 -15.35
C LYS A 535 16.74 -8.34 -16.78
N GLU A 536 16.66 -7.02 -16.92
CA GLU A 536 16.72 -6.33 -18.21
C GLU A 536 18.10 -6.48 -18.90
N HIS A 537 19.18 -6.49 -18.13
CA HIS A 537 20.56 -6.53 -18.66
C HIS A 537 21.19 -7.93 -18.69
N LYS A 538 20.45 -8.95 -18.33
CA LYS A 538 20.91 -10.34 -18.29
C LYS A 538 21.51 -10.80 -19.63
N MET A 539 20.82 -10.56 -20.75
CA MET A 539 21.31 -10.95 -22.08
C MET A 539 22.61 -10.26 -22.43
N SER A 540 22.75 -8.99 -22.13
CA SER A 540 23.98 -8.22 -22.34
C SER A 540 25.17 -8.74 -21.51
N ALA A 541 24.90 -9.17 -20.26
CA ALA A 541 25.91 -9.80 -19.42
C ALA A 541 26.36 -11.14 -19.98
N MET A 542 25.43 -11.97 -20.46
CA MET A 542 25.75 -13.25 -21.12
C MET A 542 26.57 -13.07 -22.39
N GLU A 543 26.24 -12.08 -23.21
CA GLU A 543 27.03 -11.71 -24.40
C GLU A 543 28.44 -11.25 -24.02
N THR A 544 28.57 -10.46 -22.93
CA THR A 544 29.89 -10.05 -22.42
C THR A 544 30.71 -11.25 -21.97
N CYS A 545 30.13 -12.20 -21.24
CA CYS A 545 30.82 -13.44 -20.86
C CYS A 545 31.25 -14.24 -22.08
N LYS A 546 30.40 -14.37 -23.10
CA LYS A 546 30.74 -15.07 -24.35
C LYS A 546 31.93 -14.41 -25.08
N SER A 547 31.90 -13.08 -25.18
CA SER A 547 33.01 -12.32 -25.77
C SER A 547 34.35 -12.49 -25.03
N LEU A 548 34.28 -12.60 -23.67
CA LEU A 548 35.47 -12.87 -22.88
C LEU A 548 36.04 -14.28 -23.15
N VAL A 549 35.19 -15.30 -23.27
CA VAL A 549 35.59 -16.66 -23.63
C VAL A 549 36.21 -16.70 -25.03
N GLU A 550 35.62 -16.01 -26.01
CA GLU A 550 36.15 -15.91 -27.38
C GLU A 550 37.55 -15.25 -27.42
N LYS A 551 37.81 -14.32 -26.48
CA LYS A 551 39.12 -13.65 -26.32
C LYS A 551 40.13 -14.43 -25.46
N GLY A 552 39.82 -15.67 -25.07
CA GLY A 552 40.69 -16.50 -24.22
C GLY A 552 40.65 -16.14 -22.73
N LYS A 553 39.80 -15.22 -22.29
CA LYS A 553 39.68 -14.73 -20.92
C LYS A 553 38.62 -15.53 -20.12
N VAL A 554 38.77 -16.85 -20.12
CA VAL A 554 37.79 -17.78 -19.55
C VAL A 554 37.56 -17.52 -18.04
N GLN A 555 38.64 -17.28 -17.29
CA GLN A 555 38.57 -17.05 -15.86
C GLN A 555 37.75 -15.77 -15.54
N GLU A 556 37.97 -14.69 -16.29
CA GLU A 556 37.18 -13.44 -16.13
C GLU A 556 35.69 -13.66 -16.43
N ALA A 557 35.37 -14.48 -17.43
CA ALA A 557 34.00 -14.84 -17.78
C ALA A 557 33.30 -15.65 -16.66
N VAL A 558 34.03 -16.62 -16.09
CA VAL A 558 33.52 -17.45 -14.97
C VAL A 558 33.26 -16.60 -13.73
N GLU A 559 34.17 -15.68 -13.39
CA GLU A 559 33.98 -14.77 -12.25
C GLU A 559 32.79 -13.82 -12.47
N LEU A 560 32.61 -13.29 -13.67
CA LEU A 560 31.48 -12.43 -14.01
C LEU A 560 30.14 -13.19 -13.89
N ALA A 561 30.09 -14.42 -14.40
CA ALA A 561 28.91 -15.28 -14.30
C ALA A 561 28.59 -15.67 -12.85
N ALA A 562 29.61 -15.90 -12.02
CA ALA A 562 29.47 -16.21 -10.60
C ALA A 562 28.84 -15.05 -9.82
N LEU A 563 29.32 -13.81 -10.06
CA LEU A 563 28.73 -12.59 -9.48
C LEU A 563 27.27 -12.40 -9.90
N TRP A 564 26.97 -12.67 -11.17
CA TRP A 564 25.60 -12.59 -11.66
C TRP A 564 24.68 -13.62 -10.99
N LYS A 565 25.16 -14.87 -10.81
CA LYS A 565 24.43 -15.91 -10.09
C LYS A 565 24.19 -15.57 -8.64
N GLU A 566 25.16 -14.94 -7.96
CA GLU A 566 24.99 -14.44 -6.59
C GLU A 566 23.88 -13.40 -6.51
N LEU A 567 23.78 -12.53 -7.51
CA LEU A 567 22.77 -11.47 -7.59
C LEU A 567 21.37 -11.98 -7.95
N LEU A 568 21.26 -13.06 -8.74
CA LEU A 568 20.01 -13.68 -9.17
C LEU A 568 20.04 -15.21 -8.89
N PRO A 569 20.01 -15.62 -7.64
CA PRO A 569 20.20 -17.04 -7.25
C PRO A 569 19.11 -17.98 -7.80
N GLU A 570 17.91 -17.46 -8.07
CA GLU A 570 16.78 -18.26 -8.56
C GLU A 570 16.73 -18.38 -10.10
N ASP A 571 17.67 -17.79 -10.82
CA ASP A 571 17.68 -17.80 -12.28
C ASP A 571 18.43 -19.05 -12.83
N GLU A 572 17.67 -20.11 -13.10
CA GLU A 572 18.20 -21.39 -13.63
C GLU A 572 18.90 -21.25 -15.00
N SER A 573 18.53 -20.24 -15.80
CA SER A 573 19.16 -20.05 -17.13
C SER A 573 20.64 -19.68 -17.03
N ILE A 574 21.04 -19.06 -15.93
CA ILE A 574 22.44 -18.71 -15.65
C ILE A 574 23.25 -19.97 -15.36
N ASP A 575 22.67 -20.96 -14.68
CA ASP A 575 23.34 -22.22 -14.37
C ASP A 575 23.67 -23.02 -15.63
N GLY A 576 22.73 -23.10 -16.57
CA GLY A 576 22.97 -23.72 -17.88
C GLY A 576 24.12 -23.07 -18.63
N TYR A 577 24.11 -21.74 -18.65
CA TYR A 577 25.16 -20.96 -19.33
C TYR A 577 26.53 -21.09 -18.62
N PHE A 578 26.54 -21.08 -17.29
CA PHE A 578 27.75 -21.28 -16.49
C PHE A 578 28.38 -22.67 -16.72
N CYS A 579 27.56 -23.73 -16.78
CA CYS A 579 28.03 -25.07 -17.14
C CYS A 579 28.60 -25.15 -18.56
N GLN A 580 27.96 -24.51 -19.54
CA GLN A 580 28.43 -24.45 -20.92
C GLN A 580 29.77 -23.74 -21.02
N MET A 581 29.95 -22.58 -20.36
CA MET A 581 31.24 -21.86 -20.38
C MET A 581 32.37 -22.67 -19.74
N LYS A 582 32.13 -23.39 -18.65
CA LYS A 582 33.13 -24.30 -18.05
C LYS A 582 33.54 -25.40 -18.99
N LEU A 583 32.60 -26.01 -19.70
CA LEU A 583 32.86 -27.06 -20.69
C LEU A 583 33.68 -26.51 -21.90
N GLU A 584 33.34 -25.34 -22.39
CA GLU A 584 34.09 -24.67 -23.49
C GLU A 584 35.50 -24.26 -23.07
N GLY A 585 35.68 -23.82 -21.81
CA GLY A 585 36.98 -23.50 -21.23
C GLY A 585 37.89 -24.72 -21.03
N LEU A 586 37.29 -25.87 -20.64
CA LEU A 586 38.04 -27.13 -20.47
C LEU A 586 38.43 -27.80 -21.80
N ASN A 587 37.73 -27.47 -22.90
CA ASN A 587 37.99 -28.07 -24.24
C ASN A 587 38.95 -27.25 -25.12
N ARG A 588 39.50 -26.13 -24.64
CA ARG A 588 40.57 -25.40 -25.38
C ARG A 588 41.93 -25.99 -24.99
N PRO A 589 42.76 -26.42 -25.95
CA PRO A 589 44.13 -26.80 -25.65
C PRO A 589 44.89 -25.57 -25.12
N GLU A 590 45.67 -25.76 -24.06
CA GLU A 590 46.66 -24.78 -23.61
C GLU A 590 47.59 -24.45 -24.80
N GLU A 591 47.48 -23.24 -25.34
CA GLU A 591 48.46 -22.67 -26.28
C GLU A 591 49.62 -22.04 -25.51
#